data_3597df24e68356eb435d9b7fd92655e5
#
_entry.id   3597df24e68356eb435d9b7fd92655e5
#
_cell.length_a   1.000
_cell.length_b   1.000
_cell.length_c   1.000
_cell.angle_alpha   90.00
_cell.angle_beta   90.00
_cell.angle_gamma   90.00
#
_symmetry.space_group_name_H-M   'P 1'
#
loop_
_entity.id
_entity.type
_entity.pdbx_description
1 polymer ?
#
loop_
_entity_poly.entity_id
_entity_poly.type
_entity_poly.pdbx_seq_one_letter_code
_entity_poly.pdbx_strand_id
1 'polypeptide(L)'
;METHQVEFAVVGAGASGLMAAGETAQAGSTLVLEAKQRPGKKLLATGNGRCNLGNSGASPARYHGDVARAARVLERFPPEKLEQFWRRNGMLCRELDEGRLYPYGMQAASVLECLLRRVQRRGGEILCDFPVEEIRREKGFFALSGPAGKVRARRVILACGGMAAPALGGNPSGYRLASALGHSCTPLFPSLVPLSTLPERARPLKGARSLAEVSLWAGSRGVASSRGEVQFTGDSLSGICVFEL
;
A
#
# COMPACT_ATOMS: atom_id res chain seq x y z
N MET A 1 0.72 -30.29 -13.27
CA MET A 1 0.76 -29.02 -12.51
C MET A 1 0.53 -29.34 -11.05
N GLU A 2 1.43 -28.90 -10.23
CA GLU A 2 1.34 -29.11 -8.79
C GLU A 2 0.15 -28.33 -8.22
N THR A 3 -0.67 -28.97 -7.39
CA THR A 3 -1.84 -28.33 -6.77
C THR A 3 -1.55 -28.18 -5.28
N HIS A 4 -1.35 -26.95 -4.84
CA HIS A 4 -1.20 -26.65 -3.41
C HIS A 4 -2.57 -26.61 -2.75
N GLN A 5 -2.68 -27.17 -1.54
CA GLN A 5 -3.88 -27.04 -0.71
C GLN A 5 -3.48 -26.46 0.65
N VAL A 6 -4.10 -25.32 1.01
CA VAL A 6 -3.76 -24.56 2.22
C VAL A 6 -5.03 -24.07 2.95
N GLU A 7 -4.86 -23.68 4.21
CA GLU A 7 -5.93 -23.02 4.97
C GLU A 7 -6.13 -21.57 4.47
N PHE A 8 -5.04 -20.85 4.21
CA PHE A 8 -5.05 -19.45 3.78
C PHE A 8 -4.22 -19.24 2.51
N ALA A 9 -4.81 -18.61 1.50
CA ALA A 9 -4.08 -18.03 0.38
C ALA A 9 -4.13 -16.50 0.46
N VAL A 10 -2.98 -15.86 0.38
CA VAL A 10 -2.85 -14.40 0.34
C VAL A 10 -2.39 -14.00 -1.06
N VAL A 11 -3.20 -13.24 -1.78
CA VAL A 11 -2.89 -12.81 -3.15
C VAL A 11 -2.23 -11.45 -3.13
N GLY A 12 -0.93 -11.42 -3.39
CA GLY A 12 -0.06 -10.26 -3.37
C GLY A 12 0.88 -10.21 -2.16
N ALA A 13 2.18 -10.12 -2.40
CA ALA A 13 3.25 -9.99 -1.39
C ALA A 13 3.71 -8.54 -1.21
N GLY A 14 2.77 -7.59 -1.24
CA GLY A 14 2.99 -6.21 -0.83
C GLY A 14 2.91 -6.05 0.70
N ALA A 15 2.95 -4.79 1.19
CA ALA A 15 2.90 -4.49 2.63
C ALA A 15 1.70 -5.14 3.31
N SER A 16 0.48 -4.96 2.78
CA SER A 16 -0.75 -5.51 3.36
C SER A 16 -0.78 -7.04 3.31
N GLY A 17 -0.31 -7.64 2.21
CA GLY A 17 -0.28 -9.09 2.06
C GLY A 17 0.71 -9.75 3.01
N LEU A 18 1.91 -9.22 3.14
CA LEU A 18 2.91 -9.74 4.09
C LEU A 18 2.48 -9.54 5.55
N MET A 19 1.82 -8.43 5.88
CA MET A 19 1.21 -8.23 7.20
C MET A 19 0.16 -9.30 7.48
N ALA A 20 -0.78 -9.51 6.56
CA ALA A 20 -1.83 -10.52 6.68
C ALA A 20 -1.26 -11.93 6.75
N ALA A 21 -0.31 -12.26 5.88
CA ALA A 21 0.34 -13.57 5.85
C ALA A 21 1.04 -13.91 7.17
N GLY A 22 1.69 -12.94 7.78
CA GLY A 22 2.28 -13.13 9.09
C GLY A 22 1.27 -13.42 10.19
N GLU A 23 0.02 -12.96 10.10
CA GLU A 23 -1.04 -13.34 11.05
C GLU A 23 -1.63 -14.71 10.71
N THR A 24 -1.96 -14.94 9.43
CA THR A 24 -2.59 -16.20 9.01
C THR A 24 -1.66 -17.41 9.17
N ALA A 25 -0.36 -17.24 8.97
CA ALA A 25 0.63 -18.30 9.18
C ALA A 25 0.71 -18.80 10.64
N GLN A 26 0.30 -17.98 11.60
CA GLN A 26 0.14 -18.42 12.99
C GLN A 26 -1.13 -19.24 13.21
N ALA A 27 -2.13 -19.08 12.36
CA ALA A 27 -3.45 -19.72 12.50
C ALA A 27 -3.60 -20.98 11.63
N GLY A 28 -2.75 -21.18 10.62
CA GLY A 28 -2.80 -22.35 9.75
C GLY A 28 -1.86 -22.25 8.55
N SER A 29 -1.84 -23.29 7.73
CA SER A 29 -1.01 -23.30 6.51
C SER A 29 -1.34 -22.11 5.63
N THR A 30 -0.34 -21.32 5.32
CA THR A 30 -0.48 -20.04 4.60
C THR A 30 0.47 -19.98 3.41
N LEU A 31 -0.08 -19.70 2.23
CA LEU A 31 0.66 -19.49 1.00
C LEU A 31 0.39 -18.09 0.46
N VAL A 32 1.44 -17.32 0.25
CA VAL A 32 1.38 -16.02 -0.41
C VAL A 32 1.69 -16.18 -1.89
N LEU A 33 0.82 -15.68 -2.74
CA LEU A 33 0.95 -15.76 -4.21
C LEU A 33 1.32 -14.37 -4.73
N GLU A 34 2.54 -14.21 -5.23
CA GLU A 34 3.05 -12.94 -5.76
C GLU A 34 3.22 -13.03 -7.27
N ALA A 35 2.63 -12.09 -7.98
CA ALA A 35 2.69 -12.05 -9.45
C ALA A 35 4.07 -11.70 -10.02
N LYS A 36 4.95 -11.10 -9.22
CA LYS A 36 6.29 -10.67 -9.63
C LYS A 36 7.35 -11.64 -9.13
N GLN A 37 8.56 -11.53 -9.70
CA GLN A 37 9.73 -12.31 -9.28
C GLN A 37 10.16 -12.05 -7.84
N ARG A 38 9.80 -10.86 -7.29
CA ARG A 38 10.21 -10.45 -5.94
C ARG A 38 9.06 -9.75 -5.22
N PRO A 39 8.87 -10.04 -3.94
CA PRO A 39 7.88 -9.37 -3.12
C PRO A 39 8.22 -7.91 -2.83
N GLY A 40 7.22 -7.12 -2.45
CA GLY A 40 7.42 -5.79 -1.87
C GLY A 40 7.81 -4.68 -2.83
N LYS A 41 7.67 -4.84 -4.16
CA LYS A 41 8.11 -3.85 -5.15
C LYS A 41 7.63 -2.42 -4.85
N LYS A 42 6.36 -2.25 -4.53
CA LYS A 42 5.80 -0.93 -4.20
C LYS A 42 6.27 -0.45 -2.82
N LEU A 43 6.36 -1.34 -1.84
CA LEU A 43 6.88 -1.03 -0.50
C LEU A 43 8.29 -0.42 -0.57
N LEU A 44 9.18 -1.04 -1.36
CA LEU A 44 10.56 -0.57 -1.53
C LEU A 44 10.67 0.83 -2.11
N ALA A 45 9.67 1.31 -2.86
CA ALA A 45 9.65 2.64 -3.45
C ALA A 45 9.01 3.70 -2.53
N THR A 46 8.34 3.30 -1.47
CA THR A 46 7.64 4.25 -0.58
C THR A 46 8.62 5.13 0.19
N GLY A 47 8.20 6.38 0.47
CA GLY A 47 9.00 7.35 1.21
C GLY A 47 10.39 7.59 0.58
N ASN A 48 10.51 7.59 -0.75
CA ASN A 48 11.78 7.67 -1.48
C ASN A 48 12.78 6.57 -1.04
N GLY A 49 12.32 5.33 -0.92
CA GLY A 49 13.13 4.19 -0.51
C GLY A 49 13.34 4.06 1.01
N ARG A 50 12.70 4.93 1.81
CA ARG A 50 12.81 4.93 3.28
C ARG A 50 11.67 4.19 3.99
N CYS A 51 10.51 4.05 3.34
CA CYS A 51 9.27 3.45 3.85
C CYS A 51 8.71 4.18 5.08
N ASN A 52 7.87 5.17 4.86
CA ASN A 52 7.06 5.73 5.94
C ASN A 52 6.14 4.64 6.50
N LEU A 53 6.29 4.33 7.80
CA LEU A 53 5.58 3.26 8.49
C LEU A 53 4.24 3.71 9.07
N GLY A 54 4.11 4.99 9.37
CA GLY A 54 2.93 5.55 10.00
C GLY A 54 3.16 6.99 10.48
N ASN A 55 2.25 7.46 11.31
CA ASN A 55 2.32 8.80 11.89
C ASN A 55 1.79 8.77 13.33
N SER A 56 2.53 9.32 14.28
CA SER A 56 2.14 9.40 15.70
C SER A 56 0.90 10.27 15.94
N GLY A 57 0.66 11.25 15.05
CA GLY A 57 -0.51 12.10 15.05
C GLY A 57 -1.69 11.56 14.22
N ALA A 58 -1.67 10.28 13.78
CA ALA A 58 -2.76 9.73 13.01
C ALA A 58 -4.07 9.72 13.83
N SER A 59 -5.09 10.37 13.30
CA SER A 59 -6.40 10.48 13.91
C SER A 59 -7.49 10.48 12.84
N PRO A 60 -8.75 10.15 13.16
CA PRO A 60 -9.83 10.17 12.18
C PRO A 60 -9.98 11.50 11.43
N ALA A 61 -9.67 12.63 12.07
CA ALA A 61 -9.74 13.96 11.48
C ALA A 61 -8.73 14.20 10.34
N ARG A 62 -7.73 13.32 10.20
CA ARG A 62 -6.72 13.37 9.11
C ARG A 62 -7.10 12.50 7.90
N TYR A 63 -8.28 11.91 7.90
CA TYR A 63 -8.76 11.05 6.82
C TYR A 63 -9.89 11.70 6.06
N HIS A 64 -9.93 11.46 4.76
CA HIS A 64 -11.01 11.87 3.86
C HIS A 64 -11.83 10.65 3.44
N GLY A 65 -13.08 10.85 3.02
CA GLY A 65 -13.97 9.78 2.59
C GLY A 65 -14.71 9.11 3.75
N ASP A 66 -14.65 7.78 3.88
CA ASP A 66 -15.32 7.03 4.95
C ASP A 66 -14.54 7.13 6.27
N VAL A 67 -14.64 8.30 6.91
CA VAL A 67 -13.96 8.60 8.19
C VAL A 67 -14.39 7.64 9.30
N ALA A 68 -15.64 7.17 9.32
CA ALA A 68 -16.13 6.23 10.32
C ALA A 68 -15.41 4.88 10.24
N ARG A 69 -15.06 4.43 9.04
CA ARG A 69 -14.26 3.22 8.84
C ARG A 69 -12.83 3.42 9.29
N ALA A 70 -12.21 4.54 8.94
CA ALA A 70 -10.87 4.90 9.41
C ALA A 70 -10.80 4.94 10.94
N ALA A 71 -11.79 5.55 11.60
CA ALA A 71 -11.89 5.62 13.06
C ALA A 71 -11.88 4.23 13.70
N ARG A 72 -12.68 3.28 13.18
CA ARG A 72 -12.72 1.90 13.70
C ARG A 72 -11.38 1.16 13.56
N VAL A 73 -10.64 1.44 12.48
CA VAL A 73 -9.30 0.84 12.29
C VAL A 73 -8.31 1.44 13.28
N LEU A 74 -8.29 2.77 13.42
CA LEU A 74 -7.39 3.47 14.34
C LEU A 74 -7.66 3.13 15.80
N GLU A 75 -8.91 2.92 16.20
CA GLU A 75 -9.27 2.44 17.54
C GLU A 75 -8.63 1.09 17.85
N ARG A 76 -8.64 0.17 16.90
CA ARG A 76 -8.04 -1.18 17.06
C ARG A 76 -6.52 -1.17 16.94
N PHE A 77 -6.00 -0.33 16.06
CA PHE A 77 -4.57 -0.21 15.73
C PHE A 77 -4.13 1.25 15.79
N PRO A 78 -4.07 1.85 16.98
CA PRO A 78 -3.54 3.19 17.16
C PRO A 78 -2.03 3.23 16.88
N PRO A 79 -1.45 4.42 16.66
CA PRO A 79 -0.04 4.59 16.31
C PRO A 79 0.93 3.85 17.24
N GLU A 80 0.66 3.83 18.54
CA GLU A 80 1.50 3.18 19.55
C GLU A 80 1.54 1.66 19.37
N LYS A 81 0.42 1.03 18.97
CA LYS A 81 0.38 -0.41 18.66
C LYS A 81 1.20 -0.72 17.41
N LEU A 82 1.21 0.18 16.44
CA LEU A 82 2.00 0.01 15.23
C LEU A 82 3.50 0.06 15.54
N GLU A 83 3.95 1.03 16.34
CA GLU A 83 5.34 1.09 16.78
C GLU A 83 5.74 -0.15 17.61
N GLN A 84 4.90 -0.58 18.54
CA GLN A 84 5.10 -1.81 19.31
C GLN A 84 5.17 -3.05 18.40
N PHE A 85 4.36 -3.10 17.34
CA PHE A 85 4.42 -4.18 16.36
C PHE A 85 5.82 -4.27 15.73
N TRP A 86 6.37 -3.16 15.26
CA TRP A 86 7.70 -3.15 14.65
C TRP A 86 8.78 -3.55 15.65
N ARG A 87 8.74 -3.01 16.85
CA ARG A 87 9.69 -3.33 17.92
C ARG A 87 9.67 -4.83 18.28
N ARG A 88 8.48 -5.43 18.42
CA ARG A 88 8.33 -6.88 18.68
C ARG A 88 8.84 -7.76 17.55
N ASN A 89 8.89 -7.25 16.32
CA ASN A 89 9.44 -7.94 15.17
C ASN A 89 10.93 -7.61 14.91
N GLY A 90 11.60 -6.97 15.87
CA GLY A 90 13.04 -6.71 15.83
C GLY A 90 13.44 -5.48 15.01
N MET A 91 12.50 -4.58 14.73
CA MET A 91 12.77 -3.35 13.99
C MET A 91 12.56 -2.12 14.88
N LEU A 92 13.62 -1.32 15.03
CA LEU A 92 13.55 -0.02 15.70
C LEU A 92 13.00 1.02 14.72
N CYS A 93 12.17 1.90 15.24
CA CYS A 93 11.61 3.02 14.51
C CYS A 93 12.14 4.35 15.07
N ARG A 94 12.09 5.38 14.25
CA ARG A 94 12.35 6.78 14.64
C ARG A 94 11.24 7.68 14.11
N GLU A 95 10.84 8.60 14.94
CA GLU A 95 9.93 9.66 14.54
C GLU A 95 10.74 10.82 13.93
N LEU A 96 10.22 11.38 12.87
CA LEU A 96 10.71 12.59 12.20
C LEU A 96 9.64 13.68 12.33
N ASP A 97 9.92 14.83 11.73
CA ASP A 97 9.01 15.98 11.70
C ASP A 97 7.58 15.59 11.36
N GLU A 98 6.61 16.25 11.94
CA GLU A 98 5.18 16.04 11.76
C GLU A 98 4.69 14.63 12.16
N GLY A 99 5.39 13.96 13.09
CA GLY A 99 5.01 12.65 13.60
C GLY A 99 5.25 11.48 12.64
N ARG A 100 5.96 11.69 11.54
CA ARG A 100 6.22 10.63 10.55
C ARG A 100 7.16 9.56 11.11
N LEU A 101 6.71 8.31 11.10
CA LEU A 101 7.45 7.17 11.62
C LEU A 101 8.20 6.44 10.50
N TYR A 102 9.49 6.25 10.68
CA TYR A 102 10.35 5.53 9.73
C TYR A 102 11.14 4.42 10.42
N PRO A 103 11.62 3.38 9.69
CA PRO A 103 12.62 2.47 10.23
C PRO A 103 13.87 3.26 10.62
N TYR A 104 14.51 2.90 11.73
CA TYR A 104 15.67 3.64 12.24
C TYR A 104 16.78 3.79 11.20
N GLY A 105 17.05 2.75 10.42
CA GLY A 105 18.02 2.75 9.33
C GLY A 105 17.60 3.48 8.06
N MET A 106 16.40 4.07 8.01
CA MET A 106 15.88 4.83 6.86
C MET A 106 15.90 4.05 5.54
N GLN A 107 15.69 2.74 5.58
CA GLN A 107 15.71 1.87 4.41
C GLN A 107 14.46 1.00 4.33
N ALA A 108 13.72 1.10 3.23
CA ALA A 108 12.54 0.28 2.97
C ALA A 108 12.87 -1.22 2.88
N ALA A 109 14.10 -1.57 2.50
CA ALA A 109 14.55 -2.95 2.45
C ALA A 109 14.52 -3.62 3.83
N SER A 110 14.86 -2.93 4.91
CA SER A 110 14.79 -3.47 6.27
C SER A 110 13.35 -3.78 6.70
N VAL A 111 12.40 -2.96 6.25
CA VAL A 111 10.96 -3.17 6.49
C VAL A 111 10.48 -4.42 5.76
N LEU A 112 10.83 -4.56 4.50
CA LEU A 112 10.49 -5.74 3.70
C LEU A 112 11.07 -7.01 4.33
N GLU A 113 12.35 -6.98 4.69
CA GLU A 113 13.03 -8.12 5.33
C GLU A 113 12.37 -8.50 6.66
N CYS A 114 12.01 -7.54 7.48
CA CYS A 114 11.29 -7.77 8.74
C CYS A 114 9.96 -8.52 8.49
N LEU A 115 9.17 -8.10 7.50
CA LEU A 115 7.91 -8.74 7.15
C LEU A 115 8.11 -10.14 6.57
N LEU A 116 9.09 -10.34 5.70
CA LEU A 116 9.41 -11.64 5.11
C LEU A 116 9.83 -12.65 6.19
N ARG A 117 10.76 -12.25 7.07
CA ARG A 117 11.19 -13.10 8.20
C ARG A 117 10.02 -13.46 9.11
N ARG A 118 9.11 -12.53 9.34
CA ARG A 118 7.94 -12.80 10.17
C ARG A 118 7.04 -13.88 9.55
N VAL A 119 6.80 -13.83 8.24
CA VAL A 119 6.03 -14.85 7.52
C VAL A 119 6.75 -16.21 7.63
N GLN A 120 8.03 -16.25 7.30
CA GLN A 120 8.85 -17.49 7.33
C GLN A 120 8.92 -18.13 8.72
N ARG A 121 9.20 -17.33 9.77
CA ARG A 121 9.29 -17.82 11.16
C ARG A 121 7.98 -18.42 11.67
N ARG A 122 6.86 -18.05 11.06
CA ARG A 122 5.53 -18.57 11.39
C ARG A 122 5.09 -19.70 10.46
N GLY A 123 5.98 -20.20 9.60
CA GLY A 123 5.71 -21.32 8.68
C GLY A 123 4.91 -20.95 7.45
N GLY A 124 4.78 -19.65 7.14
CA GLY A 124 4.16 -19.21 5.88
C GLY A 124 5.14 -19.30 4.71
N GLU A 125 4.62 -19.64 3.54
CA GLU A 125 5.37 -19.77 2.30
C GLU A 125 5.01 -18.63 1.33
N ILE A 126 5.97 -18.25 0.48
CA ILE A 126 5.79 -17.21 -0.54
C ILE A 126 6.19 -17.79 -1.89
N LEU A 127 5.25 -17.81 -2.81
CA LEU A 127 5.43 -18.27 -4.18
C LEU A 127 5.39 -17.04 -5.11
N CYS A 128 6.54 -16.70 -5.67
CA CYS A 128 6.69 -15.65 -6.67
C CYS A 128 6.42 -16.18 -8.09
N ASP A 129 6.34 -15.28 -9.06
CA ASP A 129 5.99 -15.59 -10.47
C ASP A 129 4.67 -16.34 -10.59
N PHE A 130 3.74 -16.10 -9.65
CA PHE A 130 2.43 -16.72 -9.61
C PHE A 130 1.31 -15.67 -9.73
N PRO A 131 1.05 -15.12 -10.91
CA PRO A 131 -0.09 -14.24 -11.12
C PRO A 131 -1.39 -15.02 -11.00
N VAL A 132 -2.23 -14.66 -10.04
CA VAL A 132 -3.58 -15.20 -9.92
C VAL A 132 -4.49 -14.46 -10.91
N GLU A 133 -5.01 -15.18 -11.89
CA GLU A 133 -5.88 -14.64 -12.94
C GLU A 133 -7.35 -14.92 -12.69
N GLU A 134 -7.65 -16.08 -12.08
CA GLU A 134 -9.00 -16.50 -11.76
C GLU A 134 -9.12 -16.92 -10.29
N ILE A 135 -10.30 -16.67 -9.75
CA ILE A 135 -10.74 -17.20 -8.47
C ILE A 135 -12.17 -17.70 -8.58
N ARG A 136 -12.42 -18.90 -8.08
CA ARG A 136 -13.77 -19.51 -8.07
C ARG A 136 -14.06 -20.06 -6.68
N ARG A 137 -15.31 -19.93 -6.25
CA ARG A 137 -15.78 -20.56 -5.03
C ARG A 137 -16.22 -21.99 -5.33
N GLU A 138 -15.64 -22.94 -4.61
CA GLU A 138 -16.01 -24.35 -4.61
C GLU A 138 -16.64 -24.72 -3.26
N LYS A 139 -17.20 -25.96 -3.15
CA LYS A 139 -17.74 -26.45 -1.89
C LYS A 139 -16.63 -26.53 -0.82
N GLY A 140 -16.63 -25.59 0.12
CA GLY A 140 -15.68 -25.52 1.24
C GLY A 140 -14.30 -24.92 0.93
N PHE A 141 -14.04 -24.49 -0.32
CA PHE A 141 -12.77 -23.94 -0.76
C PHE A 141 -12.93 -22.83 -1.80
N PHE A 142 -11.85 -22.11 -2.02
CA PHE A 142 -11.63 -21.29 -3.19
C PHE A 142 -10.55 -21.93 -4.06
N ALA A 143 -10.81 -22.02 -5.36
CA ALA A 143 -9.82 -22.41 -6.36
C ALA A 143 -9.23 -21.14 -6.99
N LEU A 144 -7.92 -20.98 -6.88
CA LEU A 144 -7.16 -19.90 -7.51
C LEU A 144 -6.33 -20.51 -8.64
N SER A 145 -6.29 -19.86 -9.79
CA SER A 145 -5.51 -20.35 -10.94
C SER A 145 -4.87 -19.20 -11.71
N GLY A 146 -3.80 -19.56 -12.39
CA GLY A 146 -3.03 -18.73 -13.31
C GLY A 146 -2.07 -19.58 -14.14
N PRO A 147 -1.23 -18.96 -14.98
CA PRO A 147 -0.29 -19.69 -15.85
C PRO A 147 0.67 -20.61 -15.07
N ALA A 148 1.02 -20.24 -13.86
CA ALA A 148 1.96 -20.98 -13.02
C ALA A 148 1.35 -22.24 -12.36
N GLY A 149 0.02 -22.33 -12.24
CA GLY A 149 -0.61 -23.49 -11.62
C GLY A 149 -1.93 -23.22 -10.94
N LYS A 150 -2.27 -24.08 -9.96
CA LYS A 150 -3.52 -24.01 -9.20
C LYS A 150 -3.27 -24.11 -7.71
N VAL A 151 -4.06 -23.36 -6.93
CA VAL A 151 -4.05 -23.39 -5.46
C VAL A 151 -5.49 -23.53 -4.97
N ARG A 152 -5.71 -24.38 -3.99
CA ARG A 152 -6.97 -24.51 -3.26
C ARG A 152 -6.79 -23.99 -1.84
N ALA A 153 -7.63 -23.07 -1.40
CA ALA A 153 -7.56 -22.49 -0.07
C ALA A 153 -8.93 -22.42 0.59
N ARG A 154 -8.99 -22.64 1.90
CA ARG A 154 -10.25 -22.46 2.64
C ARG A 154 -10.64 -20.99 2.77
N ARG A 155 -9.66 -20.12 2.87
CA ARG A 155 -9.83 -18.65 2.99
C ARG A 155 -8.86 -17.95 2.06
N VAL A 156 -9.32 -16.84 1.48
CA VAL A 156 -8.50 -16.02 0.58
C VAL A 156 -8.47 -14.59 1.09
N ILE A 157 -7.29 -13.99 1.08
CA ILE A 157 -7.08 -12.58 1.34
C ILE A 157 -6.58 -11.94 0.05
N LEU A 158 -7.38 -11.04 -0.52
CA LEU A 158 -6.97 -10.26 -1.69
C LEU A 158 -6.19 -9.04 -1.22
N ALA A 159 -4.88 -9.06 -1.45
CA ALA A 159 -3.92 -8.01 -1.09
C ALA A 159 -3.13 -7.51 -2.32
N CYS A 160 -3.74 -7.58 -3.50
CA CYS A 160 -3.13 -7.26 -4.79
C CYS A 160 -2.71 -5.79 -4.94
N GLY A 161 -3.14 -4.92 -4.01
CA GLY A 161 -2.97 -3.48 -4.14
C GLY A 161 -3.99 -2.87 -5.10
N GLY A 162 -3.80 -1.59 -5.40
CA GLY A 162 -4.67 -0.82 -6.29
C GLY A 162 -3.96 -0.39 -7.57
N MET A 163 -4.61 0.47 -8.35
CA MET A 163 -4.14 0.94 -9.66
C MET A 163 -3.03 1.99 -9.59
N ALA A 164 -2.78 2.58 -8.43
CA ALA A 164 -1.74 3.60 -8.27
C ALA A 164 -0.34 3.06 -8.57
N ALA A 165 0.49 3.88 -9.20
CA ALA A 165 1.86 3.58 -9.62
C ALA A 165 1.98 2.31 -10.50
N PRO A 166 1.49 2.34 -11.76
CA PRO A 166 1.53 1.18 -12.66
C PRO A 166 2.95 0.65 -12.90
N ALA A 167 3.96 1.52 -12.99
CA ALA A 167 5.38 1.14 -13.12
C ALA A 167 5.89 0.28 -11.93
N LEU A 168 5.26 0.40 -10.77
CA LEU A 168 5.54 -0.38 -9.58
C LEU A 168 4.60 -1.59 -9.42
N GLY A 169 3.78 -1.89 -10.43
CA GLY A 169 2.88 -3.04 -10.45
C GLY A 169 1.44 -2.74 -10.04
N GLY A 170 1.05 -1.46 -9.94
CA GLY A 170 -0.36 -1.09 -9.79
C GLY A 170 -1.18 -1.55 -10.99
N ASN A 171 -2.27 -2.29 -10.74
CA ASN A 171 -3.12 -2.84 -11.79
C ASN A 171 -4.51 -3.21 -11.23
N PRO A 172 -5.52 -3.47 -12.10
CA PRO A 172 -6.89 -3.75 -11.67
C PRO A 172 -7.14 -5.21 -11.27
N SER A 173 -6.15 -6.09 -11.18
CA SER A 173 -6.36 -7.54 -10.95
C SER A 173 -7.16 -7.84 -9.68
N GLY A 174 -6.85 -7.18 -8.57
CA GLY A 174 -7.56 -7.38 -7.31
C GLY A 174 -9.03 -7.04 -7.39
N TYR A 175 -9.39 -5.97 -8.10
CA TYR A 175 -10.80 -5.60 -8.31
C TYR A 175 -11.52 -6.63 -9.18
N ARG A 176 -10.88 -7.15 -10.24
CA ARG A 176 -11.46 -8.22 -11.08
C ARG A 176 -11.70 -9.50 -10.30
N LEU A 177 -10.73 -9.93 -9.48
CA LEU A 177 -10.88 -11.11 -8.63
C LEU A 177 -12.00 -10.93 -7.60
N ALA A 178 -12.11 -9.76 -6.97
CA ALA A 178 -13.20 -9.46 -6.05
C ALA A 178 -14.57 -9.46 -6.75
N SER A 179 -14.64 -8.84 -7.94
CA SER A 179 -15.87 -8.81 -8.75
C SER A 179 -16.32 -10.21 -9.18
N ALA A 180 -15.39 -11.12 -9.52
CA ALA A 180 -15.70 -12.52 -9.85
C ALA A 180 -16.32 -13.28 -8.67
N LEU A 181 -16.16 -12.81 -7.44
CA LEU A 181 -16.77 -13.34 -6.22
C LEU A 181 -18.04 -12.60 -5.81
N GLY A 182 -18.54 -11.68 -6.65
CA GLY A 182 -19.78 -10.94 -6.42
C GLY A 182 -19.63 -9.62 -5.64
N HIS A 183 -18.41 -9.15 -5.38
CA HIS A 183 -18.19 -7.84 -4.79
C HIS A 183 -18.32 -6.72 -5.82
N SER A 184 -18.82 -5.57 -5.41
CA SER A 184 -18.82 -4.34 -6.19
C SER A 184 -17.65 -3.45 -5.80
N CYS A 185 -17.25 -2.58 -6.72
CA CYS A 185 -16.26 -1.54 -6.49
C CYS A 185 -16.86 -0.19 -6.84
N THR A 186 -16.73 0.78 -5.94
CA THR A 186 -17.07 2.17 -6.25
C THR A 186 -16.12 2.73 -7.31
N PRO A 187 -16.50 3.78 -8.05
CA PRO A 187 -15.59 4.42 -9.02
C PRO A 187 -14.25 4.77 -8.37
N LEU A 188 -13.18 4.49 -9.11
CA LEU A 188 -11.82 4.74 -8.64
C LEU A 188 -11.36 6.10 -9.15
N PHE A 189 -10.92 6.94 -8.24
CA PHE A 189 -10.34 8.25 -8.55
C PHE A 189 -8.93 8.34 -7.97
N PRO A 190 -7.99 9.00 -8.68
CA PRO A 190 -6.69 9.33 -8.10
C PRO A 190 -6.87 10.36 -6.98
N SER A 191 -6.11 10.24 -5.91
CA SER A 191 -6.19 11.10 -4.74
C SER A 191 -4.95 11.99 -4.60
N LEU A 192 -3.76 11.39 -4.58
CA LEU A 192 -2.50 12.14 -4.54
C LEU A 192 -2.00 12.35 -5.96
N VAL A 193 -2.30 13.50 -6.53
CA VAL A 193 -1.98 13.83 -7.93
C VAL A 193 -1.31 15.19 -8.05
N PRO A 194 -0.42 15.40 -9.04
CA PRO A 194 0.03 16.71 -9.41
C PRO A 194 -1.15 17.56 -9.94
N LEU A 195 -1.10 18.86 -9.72
CA LEU A 195 -2.03 19.81 -10.31
C LEU A 195 -1.50 20.28 -11.65
N SER A 196 -2.24 20.03 -12.72
CA SER A 196 -1.89 20.53 -14.06
C SER A 196 -1.91 22.07 -14.09
N THR A 197 -0.93 22.63 -14.75
CA THR A 197 -0.79 24.08 -14.92
C THR A 197 -0.68 24.43 -16.41
N LEU A 198 -0.68 25.72 -16.71
CA LEU A 198 -0.33 26.20 -18.04
C LEU A 198 1.15 25.86 -18.33
N PRO A 199 1.45 25.06 -19.38
CA PRO A 199 2.82 24.58 -19.64
C PRO A 199 3.87 25.68 -19.78
N GLU A 200 3.49 26.81 -20.35
CA GLU A 200 4.36 27.98 -20.53
C GLU A 200 4.85 28.57 -19.20
N ARG A 201 4.12 28.36 -18.10
CA ARG A 201 4.51 28.80 -16.75
C ARG A 201 5.35 27.78 -16.01
N ALA A 202 5.10 26.50 -16.21
CA ALA A 202 5.79 25.43 -15.51
C ALA A 202 7.09 24.97 -16.19
N ARG A 203 7.15 24.96 -17.54
CA ARG A 203 8.31 24.48 -18.30
C ARG A 203 9.64 25.18 -17.97
N PRO A 204 9.70 26.51 -17.82
CA PRO A 204 10.96 27.18 -17.47
C PRO A 204 11.54 26.72 -16.12
N LEU A 205 10.68 26.24 -15.23
CA LEU A 205 11.03 25.81 -13.88
C LEU A 205 11.13 24.27 -13.74
N LYS A 206 11.02 23.53 -14.85
CA LYS A 206 11.02 22.07 -14.83
C LYS A 206 12.22 21.51 -14.07
N GLY A 207 11.95 20.69 -13.05
CA GLY A 207 12.94 20.07 -12.18
C GLY A 207 13.32 20.90 -10.96
N ALA A 208 12.92 22.17 -10.91
CA ALA A 208 13.14 23.00 -9.72
C ALA A 208 12.28 22.50 -8.54
N ARG A 209 12.82 22.67 -7.34
CA ARG A 209 12.14 22.45 -6.08
C ARG A 209 12.28 23.68 -5.20
N SER A 210 11.22 24.03 -4.49
CA SER A 210 11.21 25.18 -3.59
C SER A 210 10.33 24.89 -2.38
N LEU A 211 10.71 25.43 -1.24
CA LEU A 211 9.81 25.56 -0.10
C LEU A 211 8.86 26.73 -0.38
N ALA A 212 7.57 26.48 -0.38
CA ALA A 212 6.54 27.46 -0.68
C ALA A 212 5.29 27.23 0.12
N GLU A 213 4.47 28.25 0.21
CA GLU A 213 3.06 28.14 0.58
C GLU A 213 2.23 28.13 -0.71
N VAL A 214 1.41 27.10 -0.87
CA VAL A 214 0.53 26.95 -2.03
C VAL A 214 -0.91 27.14 -1.55
N SER A 215 -1.64 28.05 -2.19
CA SER A 215 -3.05 28.30 -1.89
C SER A 215 -3.91 27.99 -3.10
N LEU A 216 -5.00 27.25 -2.86
CA LEU A 216 -6.00 26.93 -3.86
C LEU A 216 -7.17 27.93 -3.74
N TRP A 217 -7.53 28.55 -4.85
CA TRP A 217 -8.62 29.51 -4.93
C TRP A 217 -9.65 29.07 -5.96
N ALA A 218 -10.93 29.17 -5.61
CA ALA A 218 -12.06 29.04 -6.55
C ALA A 218 -12.68 30.42 -6.75
N GLY A 219 -12.32 31.09 -7.86
CA GLY A 219 -12.63 32.50 -8.06
C GLY A 219 -11.93 33.37 -7.00
N SER A 220 -12.69 34.15 -6.23
CA SER A 220 -12.19 34.96 -5.11
C SER A 220 -12.20 34.25 -3.76
N ARG A 221 -12.68 33.00 -3.69
CA ARG A 221 -12.77 32.24 -2.44
C ARG A 221 -11.52 31.38 -2.27
N GLY A 222 -10.77 31.56 -1.17
CA GLY A 222 -9.74 30.65 -0.73
C GLY A 222 -10.37 29.32 -0.30
N VAL A 223 -9.85 28.20 -0.83
CA VAL A 223 -10.35 26.84 -0.58
C VAL A 223 -9.46 26.11 0.40
N ALA A 224 -8.16 26.12 0.17
CA ALA A 224 -7.16 25.45 0.97
C ALA A 224 -5.81 26.16 0.84
N SER A 225 -4.93 25.95 1.83
CA SER A 225 -3.52 26.39 1.78
C SER A 225 -2.67 25.33 2.47
N SER A 226 -1.51 25.04 1.91
CA SER A 226 -0.51 24.14 2.52
C SER A 226 0.90 24.66 2.26
N ARG A 227 1.80 24.45 3.22
CA ARG A 227 3.20 24.87 3.16
C ARG A 227 4.13 23.66 3.13
N GLY A 228 5.04 23.63 2.15
CA GLY A 228 6.01 22.53 2.02
C GLY A 228 6.82 22.60 0.75
N GLU A 229 7.47 21.51 0.37
CA GLU A 229 8.21 21.41 -0.87
C GLU A 229 7.26 21.32 -2.06
N VAL A 230 7.38 22.24 -3.01
CA VAL A 230 6.78 22.19 -4.34
C VAL A 230 7.84 21.73 -5.34
N GLN A 231 7.45 20.85 -6.23
CA GLN A 231 8.25 20.43 -7.37
C GLN A 231 7.56 20.87 -8.67
N PHE A 232 8.27 21.60 -9.49
CA PHE A 232 7.82 21.99 -10.83
C PHE A 232 8.12 20.87 -11.82
N THR A 233 7.11 20.43 -12.55
CA THR A 233 7.27 19.52 -13.70
C THR A 233 7.12 20.30 -15.00
N GLY A 234 7.07 19.64 -16.16
CA GLY A 234 6.96 20.37 -17.43
C GLY A 234 5.58 21.01 -17.66
N ASP A 235 4.55 20.56 -16.95
CA ASP A 235 3.15 20.91 -17.15
C ASP A 235 2.32 20.87 -15.86
N SER A 236 2.95 20.62 -14.71
CA SER A 236 2.24 20.49 -13.45
C SER A 236 3.09 20.87 -12.24
N LEU A 237 2.41 21.11 -11.12
CA LEU A 237 2.99 21.26 -9.79
C LEU A 237 2.77 19.98 -9.01
N SER A 238 3.83 19.51 -8.36
CA SER A 238 3.84 18.33 -7.51
C SER A 238 4.51 18.66 -6.18
N GLY A 239 4.56 17.71 -5.26
CA GLY A 239 5.14 17.88 -3.94
C GLY A 239 4.12 17.72 -2.82
N ILE A 240 4.59 17.59 -1.59
CA ILE A 240 3.73 17.25 -0.45
C ILE A 240 2.63 18.30 -0.26
N CYS A 241 2.98 19.59 -0.26
CA CYS A 241 2.00 20.66 -0.07
C CYS A 241 0.98 20.79 -1.21
N VAL A 242 1.29 20.28 -2.42
CA VAL A 242 0.34 20.19 -3.52
C VAL A 242 -0.64 19.02 -3.34
N PHE A 243 -0.17 17.92 -2.76
CA PHE A 243 -1.00 16.74 -2.50
C PHE A 243 -1.95 16.92 -1.30
N GLU A 244 -1.71 17.93 -0.46
CA GLU A 244 -2.54 18.27 0.71
C GLU A 244 -3.66 19.27 0.39
N LEU A 245 -3.69 19.81 -0.81
CA LEU A 245 -4.75 20.73 -1.29
C LEU A 245 -5.94 19.96 -1.85
#